data_622e1779ef3b83ce334f52f3fd9134b2
#
_entry.id   622e1779ef3b83ce334f52f3fd9134b2
#
_cell.length_a   1.000
_cell.length_b   1.000
_cell.length_c   1.000
_cell.angle_alpha   90.00
_cell.angle_beta   90.00
_cell.angle_gamma   90.00
#
_symmetry.space_group_name_H-M   'P 1'
#
loop_
_entity.id
_entity.type
_entity.pdbx_description
1 polymer ?
#
loop_
_entity_poly.entity_id
_entity_poly.type
_entity_poly.pdbx_seq_one_letter_code
_entity_poly.pdbx_strand_id
1 'polypeptide(L)'
;MSIRIENSSHGTVGYLNGNRIENASHSTIGYFDGKRLENSSHRTIGYFDGKRLENSSHSTLGYFDGRRLENSSHSTLAYFDGRRLENSGHSTLGYTDGNISIAVIAYVFGLLPFS
;
A
#
# COMPACT_ATOMS: atom_id res chain seq x y z
N MET A 1 -2.17 16.54 -8.23
CA MET A 1 -1.49 15.60 -9.09
C MET A 1 -1.71 14.19 -8.57
N SER A 2 -2.06 13.27 -9.45
CA SER A 2 -2.36 11.91 -9.01
C SER A 2 -1.32 10.92 -9.53
N ILE A 3 -1.10 9.90 -8.73
CA ILE A 3 -0.22 8.79 -9.08
C ILE A 3 -1.11 7.60 -9.42
N ARG A 4 -0.89 7.00 -10.57
CA ARG A 4 -1.69 5.86 -11.02
C ARG A 4 -1.06 4.56 -10.59
N ILE A 5 -1.90 3.66 -10.08
CA ILE A 5 -1.50 2.32 -9.65
C ILE A 5 -2.12 1.33 -10.63
N GLU A 6 -1.30 0.43 -11.17
CA GLU A 6 -1.71 -0.52 -12.21
C GLU A 6 -1.45 -1.95 -11.76
N ASN A 7 -2.23 -2.89 -12.31
CA ASN A 7 -1.96 -4.30 -12.11
C ASN A 7 -0.88 -4.78 -13.10
N SER A 8 -0.60 -6.08 -13.11
CA SER A 8 0.48 -6.64 -13.93
C SER A 8 0.23 -6.50 -15.43
N SER A 9 -1.01 -6.32 -15.85
CA SER A 9 -1.38 -6.12 -17.25
C SER A 9 -1.49 -4.65 -17.62
N HIS A 10 -1.06 -3.76 -16.72
CA HIS A 10 -1.16 -2.31 -16.86
C HIS A 10 -2.59 -1.77 -16.84
N GLY A 11 -3.53 -2.56 -16.33
CA GLY A 11 -4.87 -2.06 -16.07
C GLY A 11 -4.84 -1.21 -14.81
N THR A 12 -5.55 -0.08 -14.83
CA THR A 12 -5.59 0.80 -13.65
C THR A 12 -6.39 0.15 -12.53
N VAL A 13 -5.81 0.08 -11.33
CA VAL A 13 -6.52 -0.43 -10.14
C VAL A 13 -6.80 0.68 -9.13
N GLY A 14 -6.12 1.81 -9.22
CA GLY A 14 -6.37 2.91 -8.32
C GLY A 14 -5.48 4.10 -8.57
N TYR A 15 -5.68 5.13 -7.75
CA TYR A 15 -4.93 6.37 -7.81
C TYR A 15 -4.63 6.86 -6.41
N LEU A 16 -3.51 7.55 -6.25
CA LEU A 16 -3.24 8.34 -5.05
C LEU A 16 -3.26 9.80 -5.47
N ASN A 17 -4.22 10.57 -4.94
CA ASN A 17 -4.39 11.97 -5.27
C ASN A 17 -4.18 12.78 -3.99
N GLY A 18 -2.94 13.27 -3.79
CA GLY A 18 -2.56 13.88 -2.53
C GLY A 18 -2.60 12.85 -1.42
N ASN A 19 -3.49 13.04 -0.44
CA ASN A 19 -3.68 12.09 0.65
C ASN A 19 -4.82 11.11 0.40
N ARG A 20 -5.53 11.28 -0.70
CA ARG A 20 -6.72 10.48 -0.97
C ARG A 20 -6.39 9.30 -1.86
N ILE A 21 -6.82 8.11 -1.44
CA ILE A 21 -6.66 6.89 -2.20
C ILE A 21 -7.98 6.60 -2.90
N GLU A 22 -7.91 6.39 -4.22
CA GLU A 22 -9.09 6.19 -5.05
C GLU A 22 -9.00 4.85 -5.78
N ASN A 23 -10.16 4.29 -6.10
CA ASN A 23 -10.18 3.11 -6.96
C ASN A 23 -10.11 3.53 -8.43
N ALA A 24 -10.24 2.57 -9.34
CA ALA A 24 -10.12 2.85 -10.78
C ALA A 24 -11.20 3.80 -11.31
N SER A 25 -12.33 3.90 -10.61
CA SER A 25 -13.43 4.80 -10.98
C SER A 25 -13.34 6.16 -10.29
N HIS A 26 -12.23 6.42 -9.60
CA HIS A 26 -12.00 7.65 -8.84
C HIS A 26 -12.90 7.80 -7.60
N SER A 27 -13.48 6.71 -7.13
CA SER A 27 -14.19 6.72 -5.85
C SER A 27 -13.16 6.62 -4.73
N THR A 28 -13.35 7.42 -3.69
CA THR A 28 -12.43 7.41 -2.55
C THR A 28 -12.56 6.11 -1.77
N ILE A 29 -11.44 5.42 -1.55
CA ILE A 29 -11.42 4.18 -0.77
C ILE A 29 -10.61 4.34 0.52
N GLY A 30 -9.88 5.43 0.67
CA GLY A 30 -9.14 5.67 1.89
C GLY A 30 -8.31 6.93 1.82
N TYR A 31 -7.56 7.16 2.91
CA TYR A 31 -6.68 8.32 3.04
C TYR A 31 -5.38 7.90 3.70
N PHE A 32 -4.28 8.51 3.30
CA PHE A 32 -2.99 8.27 3.92
C PHE A 32 -2.25 9.60 4.05
N ASP A 33 -1.89 9.97 5.27
CA ASP A 33 -1.24 11.26 5.55
C ASP A 33 0.28 11.14 5.76
N GLY A 34 0.85 9.98 5.46
CA GLY A 34 2.27 9.73 5.69
C GLY A 34 2.54 8.85 6.89
N LYS A 35 1.60 8.76 7.81
CA LYS A 35 1.72 7.93 9.01
C LYS A 35 0.46 7.13 9.29
N ARG A 36 -0.70 7.74 9.10
CA ARG A 36 -1.97 7.12 9.43
C ARG A 36 -2.74 6.79 8.17
N LEU A 37 -3.21 5.56 8.09
CA LEU A 37 -4.04 5.07 7.01
C LEU A 37 -5.48 5.01 7.50
N GLU A 38 -6.40 5.60 6.74
CA GLU A 38 -7.82 5.65 7.07
C GLU A 38 -8.65 5.05 5.95
N ASN A 39 -9.82 4.54 6.30
CA ASN A 39 -10.76 4.10 5.28
C ASN A 39 -11.54 5.32 4.74
N SER A 40 -12.51 5.08 3.85
CA SER A 40 -13.24 6.17 3.20
C SER A 40 -14.09 6.99 4.18
N SER A 41 -14.38 6.45 5.36
CA SER A 41 -15.13 7.16 6.41
C SER A 41 -14.21 7.88 7.39
N HIS A 42 -12.93 7.97 7.09
CA HIS A 42 -11.92 8.59 7.95
C HIS A 42 -11.67 7.82 9.24
N ARG A 43 -11.98 6.55 9.25
CA ARG A 43 -11.67 5.70 10.40
C ARG A 43 -10.25 5.16 10.25
N THR A 44 -9.46 5.29 11.28
CA THR A 44 -8.07 4.79 11.26
C THR A 44 -8.08 3.26 11.13
N ILE A 45 -7.34 2.74 10.15
CA ILE A 45 -7.22 1.31 9.93
C ILE A 45 -5.77 0.85 10.00
N GLY A 46 -4.81 1.76 10.08
CA GLY A 46 -3.42 1.38 10.19
C GLY A 46 -2.49 2.56 10.39
N TYR A 47 -1.23 2.22 10.67
CA TYR A 47 -0.15 3.19 10.87
C TYR A 47 1.12 2.68 10.20
N PHE A 48 1.93 3.61 9.75
CA PHE A 48 3.22 3.29 9.14
C PHE A 48 4.25 4.31 9.65
N ASP A 49 5.32 3.81 10.27
CA ASP A 49 6.34 4.68 10.85
C ASP A 49 7.61 4.76 10.00
N GLY A 50 7.56 4.24 8.77
CA GLY A 50 8.71 4.18 7.87
C GLY A 50 9.29 2.78 7.76
N LYS A 51 9.04 1.92 8.74
CA LYS A 51 9.51 0.54 8.72
C LYS A 51 8.44 -0.44 9.12
N ARG A 52 7.63 -0.10 10.10
CA ARG A 52 6.64 -1.01 10.66
C ARG A 52 5.25 -0.57 10.27
N LEU A 53 4.45 -1.52 9.79
CA LEU A 53 3.05 -1.30 9.47
C LEU A 53 2.21 -1.94 10.56
N GLU A 54 1.25 -1.19 11.07
CA GLU A 54 0.42 -1.60 12.21
C GLU A 54 -1.06 -1.44 11.87
N ASN A 55 -1.90 -2.19 12.58
CA ASN A 55 -3.35 -1.97 12.47
C ASN A 55 -3.77 -0.82 13.40
N SER A 56 -5.08 -0.59 13.52
CA SER A 56 -5.60 0.52 14.33
C SER A 56 -5.30 0.37 15.82
N SER A 57 -5.03 -0.85 16.28
CA SER A 57 -4.68 -1.12 17.67
C SER A 57 -3.18 -1.11 17.92
N HIS A 58 -2.40 -0.72 16.90
CA HIS A 58 -0.95 -0.71 16.96
C HIS A 58 -0.31 -2.10 17.04
N SER A 59 -1.05 -3.14 16.64
CA SER A 59 -0.45 -4.47 16.47
C SER A 59 0.31 -4.49 15.16
N THR A 60 1.52 -5.04 15.18
CA THR A 60 2.35 -5.10 13.99
C THR A 60 1.76 -6.04 12.95
N LEU A 61 1.56 -5.52 11.73
CA LEU A 61 1.10 -6.31 10.61
C LEU A 61 2.26 -6.73 9.72
N GLY A 62 3.29 -5.90 9.64
CA GLY A 62 4.40 -6.19 8.78
C GLY A 62 5.51 -5.17 8.88
N TYR A 63 6.56 -5.41 8.10
CA TYR A 63 7.76 -4.58 8.06
C TYR A 63 8.16 -4.28 6.63
N PHE A 64 8.74 -3.12 6.41
CA PHE A 64 9.24 -2.74 5.09
C PHE A 64 10.64 -2.15 5.25
N ASP A 65 11.62 -2.72 4.55
CA ASP A 65 13.01 -2.31 4.65
C ASP A 65 13.46 -1.41 3.50
N GLY A 66 12.51 -0.91 2.71
CA GLY A 66 12.82 -0.09 1.54
C GLY A 66 12.66 -0.85 0.23
N ARG A 67 12.65 -2.18 0.27
CA ARG A 67 12.44 -3.03 -0.90
C ARG A 67 11.54 -4.21 -0.60
N ARG A 68 11.71 -4.80 0.57
CA ARG A 68 11.01 -6.03 0.91
C ARG A 68 9.95 -5.75 1.95
N LEU A 69 8.73 -6.18 1.64
CA LEU A 69 7.62 -6.13 2.58
C LEU A 69 7.49 -7.51 3.21
N GLU A 70 7.49 -7.56 4.54
CA GLU A 70 7.40 -8.79 5.30
C GLU A 70 6.15 -8.75 6.17
N ASN A 71 5.64 -9.93 6.52
CA ASN A 71 4.56 -10.00 7.50
C ASN A 71 5.14 -9.89 8.91
N SER A 72 4.30 -10.03 9.94
CA SER A 72 4.74 -9.87 11.32
C SER A 72 5.75 -10.93 11.77
N SER A 73 5.80 -12.05 11.06
CA SER A 73 6.77 -13.12 11.32
C SER A 73 8.03 -12.99 10.49
N HIS A 74 8.18 -11.88 9.76
CA HIS A 74 9.32 -11.62 8.89
C HIS A 74 9.38 -12.52 7.66
N SER A 75 8.27 -13.13 7.27
CA SER A 75 8.20 -13.83 5.99
C SER A 75 7.96 -12.81 4.89
N THR A 76 8.67 -12.95 3.78
CA THR A 76 8.55 -12.01 2.66
C THR A 76 7.18 -12.14 2.01
N LEU A 77 6.47 -11.01 1.88
CA LEU A 77 5.19 -10.94 1.18
C LEU A 77 5.36 -10.41 -0.22
N ALA A 78 6.24 -9.44 -0.39
CA ALA A 78 6.37 -8.75 -1.66
C ALA A 78 7.66 -7.95 -1.71
N TYR A 79 8.00 -7.51 -2.93
CA TYR A 79 9.11 -6.57 -3.17
C TYR A 79 8.55 -5.36 -3.90
N PHE A 80 9.01 -4.18 -3.52
CA PHE A 80 8.58 -2.94 -4.15
C PHE A 80 9.79 -2.02 -4.30
N ASP A 81 10.10 -1.68 -5.55
CA ASP A 81 11.28 -0.84 -5.85
C ASP A 81 10.92 0.62 -6.09
N GLY A 82 9.68 1.01 -5.78
CA GLY A 82 9.20 2.37 -6.02
C GLY A 82 8.32 2.47 -7.26
N ARG A 83 8.39 1.51 -8.16
CA ARG A 83 7.57 1.50 -9.38
C ARG A 83 6.94 0.16 -9.66
N ARG A 84 7.66 -0.92 -9.40
CA ARG A 84 7.17 -2.26 -9.67
C ARG A 84 7.00 -3.01 -8.38
N LEU A 85 5.83 -3.62 -8.24
CA LEU A 85 5.51 -4.47 -7.12
C LEU A 85 5.56 -5.93 -7.57
N GLU A 86 6.28 -6.76 -6.83
CA GLU A 86 6.41 -8.18 -7.11
C GLU A 86 5.99 -9.00 -5.90
N ASN A 87 5.52 -10.22 -6.14
CA ASN A 87 5.26 -11.13 -5.04
C ASN A 87 6.57 -11.76 -4.54
N SER A 88 6.48 -12.67 -3.57
CA SER A 88 7.66 -13.29 -2.98
C SER A 88 8.46 -14.12 -3.97
N GLY A 89 7.84 -14.57 -5.05
CA GLY A 89 8.50 -15.31 -6.13
C GLY A 89 9.01 -14.43 -7.25
N HIS A 90 8.94 -13.11 -7.07
CA HIS A 90 9.37 -12.10 -8.03
C HIS A 90 8.49 -12.02 -9.29
N SER A 91 7.25 -12.52 -9.21
CA SER A 91 6.29 -12.28 -10.29
C SER A 91 5.69 -10.89 -10.09
N THR A 92 5.56 -10.14 -11.17
CA THR A 92 5.03 -8.78 -11.10
C THR A 92 3.56 -8.78 -10.72
N LEU A 93 3.22 -8.01 -9.69
CA LEU A 93 1.84 -7.79 -9.27
C LEU A 93 1.27 -6.50 -9.81
N GLY A 94 2.11 -5.49 -9.96
CA GLY A 94 1.64 -4.21 -10.44
C GLY A 94 2.72 -3.17 -10.58
N TYR A 95 2.30 -1.97 -10.99
CA TYR A 95 3.19 -0.85 -11.28
C TYR A 95 2.59 0.44 -10.74
N THR A 96 3.46 1.43 -10.47
CA THR A 96 3.02 2.79 -10.19
C THR A 96 3.78 3.74 -11.11
N ASP A 97 3.17 4.88 -11.44
CA ASP A 97 3.81 5.86 -12.31
C ASP A 97 4.44 7.01 -11.54
N GLY A 98 4.63 6.83 -10.22
CA GLY A 98 5.29 7.84 -9.38
C GLY A 98 5.63 7.26 -8.02
N ASN A 99 6.28 8.07 -7.19
CA ASN A 99 6.65 7.66 -5.85
C ASN A 99 5.41 7.54 -4.97
N ILE A 100 5.28 6.39 -4.32
CA ILE A 100 4.12 6.12 -3.49
C ILE A 100 4.58 5.29 -2.29
N SER A 101 3.93 5.48 -1.14
CA SER A 101 4.26 4.75 0.07
C SER A 101 3.85 3.29 -0.06
N ILE A 102 4.65 2.40 0.52
CA ILE A 102 4.29 0.99 0.60
C ILE A 102 2.97 0.79 1.37
N ALA A 103 2.64 1.69 2.30
CA ALA A 103 1.39 1.59 3.03
C ALA A 103 0.18 1.69 2.09
N VAL A 104 0.23 2.60 1.13
CA VAL A 104 -0.82 2.74 0.12
C VAL A 104 -0.87 1.51 -0.78
N ILE A 105 0.29 1.04 -1.21
CA ILE A 105 0.40 -0.14 -2.06
C ILE A 105 -0.16 -1.38 -1.33
N ALA A 106 0.22 -1.56 -0.07
CA ALA A 106 -0.26 -2.69 0.73
C ALA A 106 -1.77 -2.65 0.90
N TYR A 107 -2.32 -1.45 1.05
CA TYR A 107 -3.76 -1.28 1.18
C TYR A 107 -4.49 -1.57 -0.13
N VAL A 108 -4.03 -0.97 -1.24
CA VAL A 108 -4.69 -1.11 -2.55
C VAL A 108 -4.65 -2.56 -3.04
N PHE A 109 -3.52 -3.24 -2.86
CA PHE A 109 -3.37 -4.63 -3.30
C PHE A 109 -3.79 -5.64 -2.24
N GLY A 110 -4.19 -5.19 -1.06
CA GLY A 110 -4.66 -6.09 0.00
C GLY A 110 -3.58 -6.99 0.56
N LEU A 111 -2.35 -6.49 0.65
CA LEU A 111 -1.22 -7.31 1.10
C LEU A 111 -1.19 -7.51 2.60
N LEU A 112 -1.82 -6.60 3.36
CA LEU A 112 -1.87 -6.65 4.82
C LEU A 112 -3.30 -6.45 5.30
N PRO A 113 -3.67 -7.07 6.44
CA PRO A 113 -5.05 -7.00 6.94
C PRO A 113 -5.28 -5.76 7.81
N PHE A 114 -5.25 -4.58 7.19
CA PHE A 114 -5.54 -3.34 7.91
C PHE A 114 -6.97 -3.32 8.45
N SER A 115 -7.11 -2.85 9.67
CA SER A 115 -8.44 -2.69 10.27
C SER A 115 -8.39 -1.86 11.55
#